data_eea21f4e1897247562b6e563ded7c897
#
_entry.id   eea21f4e1897247562b6e563ded7c897
#
_cell.length_a   1.000
_cell.length_b   1.000
_cell.length_c   1.000
_cell.angle_alpha   90.00
_cell.angle_beta   90.00
_cell.angle_gamma   90.00
#
_symmetry.space_group_name_H-M   'P 1'
#
loop_
_entity.id
_entity.type
_entity.pdbx_description
1 polymer ?
#
loop_
_entity_poly.entity_id
_entity_poly.type
_entity_poly.pdbx_seq_one_letter_code
_entity_poly.pdbx_strand_id
1 'polypeptide(L)'
;MFDIDGVIVRGKNVLPSAPETFQQLYDHGRGAWRVPAIFVTNAGNTLRQQKADQLSNWLNVPVTEEQVVMSHSPLKMFTEYHDKHVLVTGQGPVEFIAKSLGFRNVTTMDELRCWFPALDCVDHKRRRAAPCSFNQFFPRIEAVVLFGEPIRWETSLQVRTISLHNHKTNPCERGTRNVDPMKYISAFTAAD
;
A
#
# COMPACT_ATOMS: atom_id res chain seq x y z
N MET A 1 -10.96 11.45 -17.73
CA MET A 1 -10.59 10.45 -16.72
C MET A 1 -11.00 9.10 -17.23
N PHE A 2 -10.10 8.12 -17.20
CA PHE A 2 -10.29 6.78 -17.73
C PHE A 2 -10.02 5.76 -16.62
N ASP A 3 -10.91 4.80 -16.45
CA ASP A 3 -10.64 3.61 -15.67
C ASP A 3 -9.73 2.67 -16.47
N ILE A 4 -8.99 1.81 -15.79
CA ILE A 4 -8.03 0.91 -16.45
C ILE A 4 -8.65 -0.47 -16.65
N ASP A 5 -9.12 -1.09 -15.56
CA ASP A 5 -9.62 -2.45 -15.57
C ASP A 5 -11.05 -2.50 -16.12
N GLY A 6 -11.27 -3.28 -17.18
CA GLY A 6 -12.54 -3.30 -17.90
C GLY A 6 -12.72 -2.25 -18.99
N VAL A 7 -11.89 -1.18 -19.02
CA VAL A 7 -11.97 -0.08 -20.01
C VAL A 7 -10.78 -0.08 -20.97
N ILE A 8 -9.57 -0.22 -20.47
CA ILE A 8 -8.34 -0.28 -21.27
C ILE A 8 -7.88 -1.74 -21.43
N VAL A 9 -7.97 -2.50 -20.34
CA VAL A 9 -7.59 -3.92 -20.32
C VAL A 9 -8.75 -4.76 -19.82
N ARG A 10 -8.79 -6.03 -20.26
CA ARG A 10 -9.71 -7.04 -19.74
C ARG A 10 -8.87 -8.24 -19.26
N GLY A 11 -8.75 -8.37 -17.96
CA GLY A 11 -7.79 -9.26 -17.34
C GLY A 11 -6.35 -8.86 -17.74
N LYS A 12 -5.63 -9.72 -18.46
CA LYS A 12 -4.25 -9.44 -18.93
C LYS A 12 -4.17 -8.88 -20.36
N ASN A 13 -5.31 -8.77 -21.05
CA ASN A 13 -5.34 -8.41 -22.46
C ASN A 13 -5.76 -6.94 -22.63
N VAL A 14 -4.97 -6.20 -23.38
CA VAL A 14 -5.33 -4.84 -23.82
C VAL A 14 -6.46 -4.92 -24.84
N LEU A 15 -7.47 -4.07 -24.70
CA LEU A 15 -8.56 -4.00 -25.69
C LEU A 15 -8.01 -3.50 -27.02
N PRO A 16 -8.32 -4.13 -28.17
CA PRO A 16 -7.71 -3.78 -29.46
C PRO A 16 -7.91 -2.32 -29.88
N SER A 17 -9.04 -1.73 -29.48
CA SER A 17 -9.35 -0.31 -29.80
C SER A 17 -8.64 0.70 -28.90
N ALA A 18 -8.09 0.27 -27.75
CA ALA A 18 -7.50 1.21 -26.79
C ALA A 18 -6.25 1.91 -27.35
N PRO A 19 -5.23 1.22 -27.90
CA PRO A 19 -4.05 1.91 -28.42
C PRO A 19 -4.38 2.93 -29.51
N GLU A 20 -5.24 2.58 -30.47
CA GLU A 20 -5.65 3.48 -31.57
C GLU A 20 -6.36 4.72 -31.04
N THR A 21 -7.28 4.54 -30.08
CA THR A 21 -8.02 5.64 -29.47
C THR A 21 -7.09 6.61 -28.75
N PHE A 22 -6.16 6.11 -27.94
CA PHE A 22 -5.26 6.95 -27.17
C PHE A 22 -4.20 7.63 -28.04
N GLN A 23 -3.75 7.01 -29.12
CA GLN A 23 -2.89 7.65 -30.12
C GLN A 23 -3.58 8.85 -30.80
N GLN A 24 -4.89 8.82 -31.02
CA GLN A 24 -5.64 9.97 -31.54
C GLN A 24 -5.72 11.12 -30.53
N LEU A 25 -5.73 10.79 -29.22
CA LEU A 25 -5.75 11.78 -28.14
C LEU A 25 -4.39 12.40 -27.84
N TYR A 26 -3.31 11.82 -28.40
CA TYR A 26 -1.93 12.29 -28.23
C TYR A 26 -1.40 12.93 -29.51
N ASP A 27 -0.82 14.11 -29.41
CA ASP A 27 -0.19 14.80 -30.54
C ASP A 27 1.31 14.48 -30.58
N HIS A 28 1.68 13.52 -31.42
CA HIS A 28 3.08 13.12 -31.57
C HIS A 28 3.98 14.25 -32.08
N GLY A 29 3.43 15.19 -32.86
CA GLY A 29 4.20 16.32 -33.39
C GLY A 29 4.56 17.34 -32.31
N ARG A 30 3.67 17.53 -31.34
CA ARG A 30 3.88 18.44 -30.21
C ARG A 30 4.41 17.74 -28.96
N GLY A 31 4.42 16.41 -28.94
CA GLY A 31 4.79 15.63 -27.75
C GLY A 31 3.85 15.84 -26.56
N ALA A 32 2.57 16.12 -26.81
CA ALA A 32 1.62 16.48 -25.76
C ALA A 32 0.22 15.88 -25.99
N TRP A 33 -0.51 15.71 -24.90
CA TRP A 33 -1.90 15.31 -24.95
C TRP A 33 -2.76 16.43 -25.52
N ARG A 34 -3.63 16.12 -26.49
CA ARG A 34 -4.61 17.07 -27.06
C ARG A 34 -5.66 17.47 -26.05
N VAL A 35 -6.01 16.56 -25.15
CA VAL A 35 -6.89 16.76 -24.01
C VAL A 35 -6.21 16.17 -22.76
N PRO A 36 -6.36 16.80 -21.58
CA PRO A 36 -5.81 16.25 -20.34
C PRO A 36 -6.38 14.85 -20.08
N ALA A 37 -5.51 13.86 -19.90
CA ALA A 37 -5.87 12.48 -19.61
C ALA A 37 -5.35 12.06 -18.22
N ILE A 38 -6.23 11.43 -17.42
CA ILE A 38 -5.91 10.85 -16.12
C ILE A 38 -6.44 9.41 -16.12
N PHE A 39 -5.60 8.49 -15.68
CA PHE A 39 -5.90 7.07 -15.54
C PHE A 39 -6.14 6.75 -14.07
N VAL A 40 -7.27 6.13 -13.78
CA VAL A 40 -7.68 5.81 -12.40
C VAL A 40 -7.90 4.31 -12.29
N THR A 41 -7.41 3.70 -11.23
CA THR A 41 -7.63 2.27 -10.97
C THR A 41 -7.77 2.00 -9.49
N ASN A 42 -8.59 1.02 -9.15
CA ASN A 42 -8.69 0.47 -7.80
C ASN A 42 -7.47 -0.42 -7.45
N ALA A 43 -6.70 -0.86 -8.44
CA ALA A 43 -5.49 -1.64 -8.18
C ALA A 43 -4.49 -0.84 -7.32
N GLY A 44 -3.84 -1.52 -6.38
CA GLY A 44 -2.93 -0.90 -5.41
C GLY A 44 -1.67 -1.70 -5.12
N ASN A 45 -1.41 -2.76 -5.91
CA ASN A 45 -0.32 -3.71 -5.65
C ASN A 45 0.99 -3.39 -6.40
N THR A 46 1.10 -2.23 -7.01
CA THR A 46 2.28 -1.76 -7.75
C THR A 46 2.58 -0.30 -7.45
N LEU A 47 3.77 0.17 -7.81
CA LEU A 47 4.13 1.58 -7.78
C LEU A 47 3.46 2.35 -8.91
N ARG A 48 3.13 3.62 -8.68
CA ARG A 48 2.52 4.51 -9.69
C ARG A 48 3.37 4.60 -10.96
N GLN A 49 4.69 4.74 -10.83
CA GLN A 49 5.61 4.78 -11.98
C GLN A 49 5.52 3.48 -12.80
N GLN A 50 5.54 2.32 -12.15
CA GLN A 50 5.42 1.04 -12.85
C GLN A 50 4.10 0.93 -13.63
N LYS A 51 3.00 1.44 -13.04
CA LYS A 51 1.71 1.48 -13.73
C LYS A 51 1.72 2.46 -14.91
N ALA A 52 2.37 3.60 -14.79
CA ALA A 52 2.54 4.57 -15.88
C ALA A 52 3.35 3.97 -17.03
N ASP A 53 4.47 3.29 -16.73
CA ASP A 53 5.29 2.61 -17.73
C ASP A 53 4.49 1.49 -18.43
N GLN A 54 3.69 0.74 -17.68
CA GLN A 54 2.82 -0.31 -18.20
C GLN A 54 1.77 0.28 -19.16
N LEU A 55 1.11 1.38 -18.77
CA LEU A 55 0.14 2.08 -19.62
C LEU A 55 0.80 2.63 -20.88
N SER A 56 1.98 3.22 -20.75
CA SER A 56 2.74 3.73 -21.92
C SER A 56 3.01 2.63 -22.94
N ASN A 57 3.40 1.44 -22.47
CA ASN A 57 3.63 0.28 -23.33
C ASN A 57 2.34 -0.25 -23.97
N TRP A 58 1.23 -0.26 -23.23
CA TRP A 58 -0.06 -0.77 -23.74
C TRP A 58 -0.69 0.16 -24.76
N LEU A 59 -0.57 1.48 -24.55
CA LEU A 59 -1.26 2.48 -25.36
C LEU A 59 -0.38 3.08 -26.46
N ASN A 60 0.93 2.78 -26.45
CA ASN A 60 1.93 3.36 -27.34
C ASN A 60 1.95 4.91 -27.33
N VAL A 61 1.67 5.49 -26.16
CA VAL A 61 1.77 6.92 -25.88
C VAL A 61 2.43 7.15 -24.52
N PRO A 62 3.20 8.23 -24.33
CA PRO A 62 3.84 8.49 -23.05
C PRO A 62 2.79 8.85 -21.98
N VAL A 63 2.78 8.07 -20.90
CA VAL A 63 1.97 8.31 -19.71
C VAL A 63 2.91 8.59 -18.54
N THR A 64 2.71 9.69 -17.85
CA THR A 64 3.52 10.07 -16.69
C THR A 64 2.91 9.59 -15.40
N GLU A 65 3.72 9.52 -14.34
CA GLU A 65 3.26 9.12 -13.01
C GLU A 65 2.11 10.00 -12.49
N GLU A 66 2.14 11.32 -12.78
CA GLU A 66 1.12 12.27 -12.36
C GLU A 66 -0.25 11.99 -12.99
N GLN A 67 -0.27 11.33 -14.13
CA GLN A 67 -1.52 10.95 -14.82
C GLN A 67 -2.15 9.68 -14.25
N VAL A 68 -1.48 8.99 -13.32
CA VAL A 68 -1.98 7.73 -12.75
C VAL A 68 -2.44 7.95 -11.31
N VAL A 69 -3.68 7.62 -11.03
CA VAL A 69 -4.27 7.62 -9.68
C VAL A 69 -4.63 6.19 -9.32
N MET A 70 -3.97 5.67 -8.28
CA MET A 70 -4.19 4.33 -7.76
C MET A 70 -4.95 4.39 -6.43
N SER A 71 -5.49 3.28 -5.95
CA SER A 71 -6.25 3.22 -4.69
C SER A 71 -5.50 3.80 -3.50
N HIS A 72 -4.18 3.65 -3.45
CA HIS A 72 -3.33 4.17 -2.38
C HIS A 72 -2.91 5.64 -2.56
N SER A 73 -3.12 6.25 -3.74
CA SER A 73 -2.67 7.63 -4.01
C SER A 73 -3.22 8.66 -3.01
N PRO A 74 -4.48 8.58 -2.53
CA PRO A 74 -5.01 9.49 -1.54
C PRO A 74 -4.28 9.46 -0.18
N LEU A 75 -3.61 8.36 0.15
CA LEU A 75 -2.88 8.24 1.43
C LEU A 75 -1.71 9.23 1.54
N LYS A 76 -1.23 9.77 0.41
CA LYS A 76 -0.23 10.85 0.40
C LYS A 76 -0.71 12.12 1.12
N MET A 77 -2.02 12.31 1.24
CA MET A 77 -2.62 13.48 1.90
C MET A 77 -2.57 13.40 3.43
N PHE A 78 -2.33 12.21 4.00
CA PHE A 78 -2.29 12.02 5.45
C PHE A 78 -0.91 12.36 6.03
N THR A 79 -0.49 13.60 5.85
CA THR A 79 0.85 14.09 6.22
C THR A 79 1.16 13.99 7.71
N GLU A 80 0.14 14.00 8.56
CA GLU A 80 0.26 13.81 10.01
C GLU A 80 0.80 12.44 10.43
N TYR A 81 0.79 11.45 9.50
CA TYR A 81 1.33 10.11 9.74
C TYR A 81 2.68 9.86 9.07
N HIS A 82 3.20 10.78 8.26
CA HIS A 82 4.42 10.57 7.50
C HIS A 82 5.66 10.36 8.39
N ASP A 83 5.71 11.01 9.55
CA ASP A 83 6.81 10.89 10.51
C ASP A 83 6.54 9.84 11.61
N LYS A 84 5.32 9.30 11.67
CA LYS A 84 4.94 8.28 12.64
C LYS A 84 5.43 6.91 12.22
N HIS A 85 5.62 6.03 13.22
CA HIS A 85 5.93 4.64 12.97
C HIS A 85 4.66 3.89 12.56
N VAL A 86 4.60 3.43 11.31
CA VAL A 86 3.43 2.79 10.74
C VAL A 86 3.68 1.32 10.41
N LEU A 87 2.72 0.47 10.75
CA LEU A 87 2.67 -0.92 10.30
C LEU A 87 1.94 -0.97 8.97
N VAL A 88 2.59 -1.54 7.95
CA VAL A 88 1.98 -1.69 6.63
C VAL A 88 1.70 -3.16 6.30
N THR A 89 0.55 -3.40 5.67
CA THR A 89 0.16 -4.72 5.18
C THR A 89 -0.61 -4.59 3.87
N GLY A 90 -0.58 -5.63 3.05
CA GLY A 90 -1.23 -5.66 1.75
C GLY A 90 -0.51 -6.59 0.78
N GLN A 91 -0.75 -6.38 -0.50
CA GLN A 91 -0.12 -7.11 -1.59
C GLN A 91 0.92 -6.25 -2.32
N GLY A 92 1.91 -6.91 -2.92
CA GLY A 92 2.96 -6.24 -3.68
C GLY A 92 4.05 -5.61 -2.80
N PRO A 93 4.79 -4.64 -3.31
CA PRO A 93 5.92 -4.02 -2.62
C PRO A 93 5.46 -2.92 -1.64
N VAL A 94 4.66 -3.32 -0.62
CA VAL A 94 3.98 -2.39 0.31
C VAL A 94 4.92 -1.39 1.00
N GLU A 95 6.14 -1.79 1.31
CA GLU A 95 7.15 -0.91 1.90
C GLU A 95 7.54 0.23 0.93
N PHE A 96 7.82 -0.13 -0.34
CA PHE A 96 8.17 0.86 -1.35
C PHE A 96 7.00 1.78 -1.68
N ILE A 97 5.77 1.23 -1.73
CA ILE A 97 4.54 2.01 -1.91
C ILE A 97 4.41 3.02 -0.76
N ALA A 98 4.52 2.58 0.50
CA ALA A 98 4.43 3.46 1.66
C ALA A 98 5.47 4.58 1.62
N LYS A 99 6.73 4.25 1.32
CA LYS A 99 7.81 5.24 1.19
C LYS A 99 7.55 6.25 0.08
N SER A 100 7.02 5.80 -1.07
CA SER A 100 6.67 6.70 -2.18
C SER A 100 5.52 7.67 -1.84
N LEU A 101 4.67 7.31 -0.89
CA LEU A 101 3.59 8.15 -0.39
C LEU A 101 4.04 9.14 0.70
N GLY A 102 5.28 9.02 1.20
CA GLY A 102 5.86 9.92 2.18
C GLY A 102 6.00 9.34 3.59
N PHE A 103 5.57 8.10 3.85
CA PHE A 103 5.78 7.46 5.15
C PHE A 103 7.26 7.11 5.35
N ARG A 104 7.88 7.62 6.40
CA ARG A 104 9.33 7.47 6.66
C ARG A 104 9.66 6.26 7.51
N ASN A 105 8.87 6.01 8.53
CA ASN A 105 9.10 4.96 9.53
C ASN A 105 8.11 3.83 9.30
N VAL A 106 8.49 2.88 8.46
CA VAL A 106 7.61 1.80 8.00
C VAL A 106 8.12 0.47 8.52
N THR A 107 7.23 -0.34 9.09
CA THR A 107 7.44 -1.75 9.38
C THR A 107 6.42 -2.57 8.62
N THR A 108 6.87 -3.59 7.93
CA THR A 108 5.97 -4.52 7.23
C THR A 108 5.45 -5.60 8.19
N MET A 109 4.37 -6.26 7.80
CA MET A 109 3.83 -7.38 8.56
C MET A 109 4.85 -8.52 8.70
N ASP A 110 5.64 -8.78 7.66
CA ASP A 110 6.65 -9.84 7.69
C ASP A 110 7.83 -9.49 8.62
N GLU A 111 8.24 -8.24 8.66
CA GLU A 111 9.24 -7.77 9.64
C GLU A 111 8.71 -7.87 11.07
N LEU A 112 7.49 -7.44 11.33
CA LEU A 112 6.87 -7.56 12.65
C LEU A 112 6.81 -9.02 13.11
N ARG A 113 6.49 -9.96 12.23
CA ARG A 113 6.53 -11.41 12.50
C ARG A 113 7.94 -11.91 12.81
N CYS A 114 8.97 -11.33 12.21
CA CYS A 114 10.36 -11.66 12.53
C CYS A 114 10.76 -11.18 13.94
N TRP A 115 10.30 -10.00 14.33
CA TRP A 115 10.54 -9.45 15.66
C TRP A 115 9.77 -10.22 16.75
N PHE A 116 8.53 -10.57 16.45
CA PHE A 116 7.61 -11.21 17.41
C PHE A 116 7.00 -12.50 16.86
N PRO A 117 7.78 -13.57 16.69
CA PRO A 117 7.27 -14.82 16.10
C PRO A 117 6.12 -15.44 16.87
N ALA A 118 6.05 -15.18 18.19
CA ALA A 118 4.99 -15.69 19.06
C ALA A 118 3.63 -15.04 18.80
N LEU A 119 3.59 -13.87 18.15
CA LEU A 119 2.33 -13.21 17.78
C LEU A 119 1.60 -13.92 16.64
N ASP A 120 2.31 -14.69 15.83
CA ASP A 120 1.71 -15.48 14.74
C ASP A 120 1.36 -16.87 15.26
N CYS A 121 0.18 -17.00 15.83
CA CYS A 121 -0.31 -18.29 16.35
C CYS A 121 -0.91 -19.19 15.26
N VAL A 122 -1.21 -18.66 14.09
CA VAL A 122 -1.91 -19.39 13.02
C VAL A 122 -0.93 -20.14 12.12
N ASP A 123 0.16 -19.52 11.71
CA ASP A 123 1.12 -20.10 10.77
C ASP A 123 2.32 -20.75 11.45
N HIS A 124 2.08 -21.84 12.18
CA HIS A 124 3.13 -22.58 12.91
C HIS A 124 4.29 -23.05 12.03
N LYS A 125 4.03 -23.37 10.75
CA LYS A 125 5.05 -23.91 9.83
C LYS A 125 6.07 -22.86 9.39
N ARG A 126 5.71 -21.58 9.46
CA ARG A 126 6.56 -20.45 9.05
C ARG A 126 7.05 -19.61 10.21
N ARG A 127 6.75 -20.03 11.43
CA ARG A 127 7.25 -19.38 12.62
C ARG A 127 8.76 -19.50 12.66
N ARG A 128 9.45 -18.37 12.61
CA ARG A 128 10.91 -18.32 12.79
C ARG A 128 11.24 -18.50 14.28
N ALA A 129 12.46 -19.01 14.57
CA ALA A 129 12.95 -18.99 15.94
C ALA A 129 12.94 -17.56 16.47
N ALA A 130 12.53 -17.38 17.73
CA ALA A 130 12.50 -16.06 18.34
C ALA A 130 13.89 -15.42 18.29
N PRO A 131 14.04 -14.20 17.80
CA PRO A 131 15.29 -13.49 17.93
C PRO A 131 15.57 -13.25 19.41
N CYS A 132 16.85 -13.39 19.82
CA CYS A 132 17.27 -13.14 21.19
C CYS A 132 16.86 -11.74 21.65
N SER A 133 16.30 -11.65 22.86
CA SER A 133 16.35 -10.52 23.83
C SER A 133 16.10 -9.06 23.36
N PHE A 134 15.67 -8.76 22.13
CA PHE A 134 15.57 -7.38 21.62
C PHE A 134 14.17 -6.76 21.64
N ASN A 135 13.16 -7.42 22.21
CA ASN A 135 11.78 -6.91 22.27
C ASN A 135 11.65 -5.58 23.03
N GLN A 136 12.67 -5.15 23.75
CA GLN A 136 12.66 -3.93 24.55
C GLN A 136 12.85 -2.64 23.71
N PHE A 137 13.35 -2.77 22.48
CA PHE A 137 13.69 -1.62 21.62
C PHE A 137 12.83 -1.47 20.38
N PHE A 138 11.80 -2.31 20.22
CA PHE A 138 10.92 -2.19 19.08
C PHE A 138 10.08 -0.90 19.23
N PRO A 139 10.14 0.01 18.24
CA PRO A 139 9.43 1.29 18.32
C PRO A 139 7.92 1.08 18.32
N ARG A 140 7.21 1.95 19.02
CA ARG A 140 5.76 1.89 19.11
C ARG A 140 5.13 2.07 17.73
N ILE A 141 4.20 1.18 17.35
CA ILE A 141 3.36 1.36 16.16
C ILE A 141 2.26 2.38 16.49
N GLU A 142 2.20 3.48 15.74
CA GLU A 142 1.27 4.58 15.96
C GLU A 142 0.08 4.54 15.01
N ALA A 143 0.23 3.90 13.84
CA ALA A 143 -0.84 3.68 12.89
C ALA A 143 -0.66 2.37 12.10
N VAL A 144 -1.75 1.87 11.53
CA VAL A 144 -1.76 0.71 10.63
C VAL A 144 -2.30 1.15 9.28
N VAL A 145 -1.54 0.87 8.22
CA VAL A 145 -1.92 1.19 6.84
C VAL A 145 -2.12 -0.10 6.06
N LEU A 146 -3.30 -0.23 5.44
CA LEU A 146 -3.66 -1.38 4.61
C LEU A 146 -3.63 -0.96 3.14
N PHE A 147 -2.75 -1.61 2.36
CA PHE A 147 -2.68 -1.48 0.90
C PHE A 147 -3.39 -2.67 0.26
N GLY A 148 -4.73 -2.62 0.24
CA GLY A 148 -5.55 -3.71 -0.27
C GLY A 148 -5.67 -4.91 0.68
N GLU A 149 -6.11 -6.03 0.13
CA GLU A 149 -6.34 -7.24 0.90
C GLU A 149 -5.02 -7.99 1.18
N PRO A 150 -4.74 -8.37 2.43
CA PRO A 150 -3.60 -9.23 2.72
C PRO A 150 -3.87 -10.64 2.23
N ILE A 151 -2.84 -11.28 1.65
CA ILE A 151 -2.93 -12.67 1.16
C ILE A 151 -3.26 -13.66 2.31
N ARG A 152 -2.87 -13.31 3.53
CA ARG A 152 -3.07 -14.12 4.74
C ARG A 152 -3.85 -13.35 5.76
N TRP A 153 -5.15 -13.40 5.61
CA TRP A 153 -6.07 -12.67 6.47
C TRP A 153 -5.94 -13.03 7.94
N GLU A 154 -5.91 -14.33 8.26
CA GLU A 154 -5.88 -14.80 9.65
C GLU A 154 -4.62 -14.29 10.37
N THR A 155 -3.44 -14.51 9.79
CA THR A 155 -2.16 -14.02 10.34
C THR A 155 -2.16 -12.50 10.48
N SER A 156 -2.61 -11.79 9.45
CA SER A 156 -2.60 -10.33 9.43
C SER A 156 -3.56 -9.75 10.48
N LEU A 157 -4.74 -10.32 10.64
CA LEU A 157 -5.71 -9.91 11.66
C LEU A 157 -5.17 -10.19 13.06
N GLN A 158 -4.63 -11.38 13.30
CA GLN A 158 -4.16 -11.78 14.61
C GLN A 158 -2.98 -10.93 15.08
N VAL A 159 -1.94 -10.81 14.27
CA VAL A 159 -0.76 -10.00 14.61
C VAL A 159 -1.14 -8.54 14.83
N ARG A 160 -2.03 -8.01 14.01
CA ARG A 160 -2.54 -6.64 14.13
C ARG A 160 -3.33 -6.44 15.43
N THR A 161 -4.23 -7.37 15.74
CA THR A 161 -5.07 -7.29 16.96
C THR A 161 -4.22 -7.35 18.21
N ILE A 162 -3.24 -8.24 18.26
CA ILE A 162 -2.34 -8.37 19.43
C ILE A 162 -1.45 -7.13 19.56
N SER A 163 -0.91 -6.61 18.47
CA SER A 163 -0.11 -5.37 18.48
C SER A 163 -0.90 -4.19 19.03
N LEU A 164 -2.21 -4.12 18.74
CA LEU A 164 -3.11 -3.11 19.28
C LEU A 164 -3.39 -3.29 20.77
N HIS A 165 -3.54 -4.53 21.25
CA HIS A 165 -3.86 -4.84 22.65
C HIS A 165 -2.66 -4.66 23.58
N ASN A 166 -1.45 -5.04 23.16
CA ASN A 166 -0.23 -4.88 23.97
C ASN A 166 0.07 -3.42 24.31
N HIS A 167 -0.51 -2.48 23.58
CA HIS A 167 -0.45 -1.04 23.91
C HIS A 167 -1.19 -0.67 25.19
N LYS A 168 -2.22 -1.44 25.60
CA LYS A 168 -2.97 -1.18 26.84
C LYS A 168 -2.34 -1.79 28.08
N THR A 169 -1.35 -2.64 27.94
CA THR A 169 -0.83 -3.50 29.03
C THR A 169 0.62 -3.30 29.41
N ASN A 170 1.30 -2.24 28.92
CA ASN A 170 2.64 -1.93 29.43
C ASN A 170 2.55 -1.44 30.89
N PRO A 171 2.93 -2.26 31.90
CA PRO A 171 2.78 -1.90 33.31
C PRO A 171 3.66 -0.73 33.75
N CYS A 172 4.62 -0.30 32.92
CA CYS A 172 5.58 0.75 33.25
C CYS A 172 5.06 2.17 33.02
N GLU A 173 3.94 2.35 32.32
CA GLU A 173 3.32 3.66 32.10
C GLU A 173 1.95 3.82 32.79
N ARG A 174 1.83 3.44 34.07
CA ARG A 174 0.68 3.81 34.91
C ARG A 174 0.78 5.25 35.42
N GLY A 175 1.02 6.17 34.52
CA GLY A 175 0.97 7.60 34.78
C GLY A 175 0.20 8.30 33.67
N THR A 176 -1.09 8.55 33.93
CA THR A 176 -1.94 9.58 33.29
C THR A 176 -1.42 10.17 31.98
N ARG A 177 -1.70 9.55 30.86
CA ARG A 177 -1.85 10.25 29.59
C ARG A 177 -2.99 9.66 28.81
N ASN A 178 -3.90 10.52 28.33
CA ASN A 178 -4.89 10.21 27.31
C ASN A 178 -4.15 9.60 26.13
N VAL A 179 -4.23 8.29 25.98
CA VAL A 179 -3.64 7.59 24.83
C VAL A 179 -4.67 7.73 23.72
N ASP A 180 -4.37 8.58 22.75
CA ASP A 180 -5.16 8.62 21.52
C ASP A 180 -5.29 7.21 20.95
N PRO A 181 -6.51 6.77 20.61
CA PRO A 181 -6.69 5.47 20.00
C PRO A 181 -5.90 5.40 18.68
N MET A 182 -5.17 4.29 18.50
CA MET A 182 -4.44 4.05 17.25
C MET A 182 -5.40 4.17 16.07
N LYS A 183 -5.06 5.02 15.10
CA LYS A 183 -5.92 5.29 13.94
C LYS A 183 -5.66 4.28 12.84
N TYR A 184 -6.72 3.86 12.16
CA TYR A 184 -6.68 3.00 10.99
C TYR A 184 -6.83 3.85 9.73
N ILE A 185 -5.94 3.62 8.80
CA ILE A 185 -6.02 4.20 7.47
C ILE A 185 -6.04 3.05 6.48
N SER A 186 -7.11 2.93 5.70
CA SER A 186 -7.22 1.88 4.70
C SER A 186 -7.40 2.45 3.30
N ALA A 187 -6.65 1.92 2.35
CA ALA A 187 -6.94 2.03 0.94
C ALA A 187 -7.53 0.67 0.51
N PHE A 188 -8.81 0.64 0.19
CA PHE A 188 -9.44 -0.57 -0.32
C PHE A 188 -9.10 -0.70 -1.81
N THR A 189 -8.51 -1.83 -2.16
CA THR A 189 -8.53 -2.33 -3.53
C THR A 189 -9.69 -3.31 -3.63
N ALA A 190 -10.60 -3.12 -4.59
CA ALA A 190 -11.48 -4.19 -4.96
C ALA A 190 -10.62 -5.31 -5.56
N ALA A 191 -10.77 -6.53 -5.05
CA ALA A 191 -10.22 -7.70 -5.70
C ALA A 191 -11.07 -7.96 -6.95
N ASP A 192 -10.43 -8.07 -8.11
CA ASP A 192 -11.03 -8.60 -9.33
C ASP A 192 -11.09 -10.13 -9.25
#